data_9982c7ffb4cd1deb5658b89596a9be13
#
_entry.id   9982c7ffb4cd1deb5658b89596a9be13
#
_cell.length_a   1.000
_cell.length_b   1.000
_cell.length_c   1.000
_cell.angle_alpha   90.00
_cell.angle_beta   90.00
_cell.angle_gamma   90.00
#
_symmetry.space_group_name_H-M   'P 1'
#
loop_
_entity.id
_entity.type
_entity.pdbx_description
1 polymer ?
#
loop_
_entity_poly.entity_id
_entity_poly.type
_entity_poly.pdbx_seq_one_letter_code
_entity_poly.pdbx_strand_id
1 'polypeptide(L)'
;MFSCLGVGENSWEDLESDYDHVLNVFGLINLDSLQTSYVGIYRTTDLNETSQNFVGVDTLGWCDCDNEECYCEDQDGGYWIIDSLYEPAALIKDATVIVSDEAGNMYEFSFLDNVTMVDTIYFDTTFIFYGTTIEFDTTIYDTNNVRINFYVDTTGAFNPQPNTYYELTINAPGFDPVSGALTTPHLSSLDSLVQQGNSVDTVMVNDPFDIFWTSQPGVKGLLTGEVISGNWWEDSLSSNRDCGYFDPFIIDFSDTDQNPSRVYPWICNETLETFPVRDYFIRLTSMDENYHEYFIVGESGEYSNALLNYPTTKGRSIGIEGGFGFFGAIASDGLMLKISP
;
A
#
# COMPACT_ATOMS: atom_id res chain seq x y z
N MET A 1 57.36 4.71 -27.11
CA MET A 1 56.76 6.05 -27.17
C MET A 1 55.25 5.86 -27.28
N PHE A 2 54.57 5.77 -26.16
CA PHE A 2 53.10 5.63 -26.11
C PHE A 2 52.51 7.04 -26.03
N SER A 3 51.81 7.44 -27.08
CA SER A 3 51.02 8.67 -27.11
C SER A 3 49.76 8.45 -26.26
N CYS A 4 49.64 9.11 -25.12
CA CYS A 4 48.38 9.31 -24.46
C CYS A 4 47.51 10.16 -25.37
N LEU A 5 46.49 9.57 -25.97
CA LEU A 5 45.40 10.31 -26.56
C LEU A 5 44.74 11.10 -25.42
N GLY A 6 44.84 12.42 -25.50
CA GLY A 6 44.10 13.30 -24.61
C GLY A 6 42.64 12.99 -24.70
N VAL A 7 42.05 12.60 -23.58
CA VAL A 7 40.62 12.61 -23.42
C VAL A 7 40.19 14.04 -23.62
N GLY A 8 39.56 14.34 -24.76
CA GLY A 8 38.99 15.65 -24.98
C GLY A 8 38.04 15.97 -23.82
N GLU A 9 38.13 17.16 -23.29
CA GLU A 9 37.09 17.68 -22.40
C GLU A 9 35.76 17.54 -23.18
N ASN A 10 35.01 16.47 -22.89
CA ASN A 10 33.62 16.42 -23.23
C ASN A 10 32.95 17.51 -22.38
N SER A 11 32.73 18.68 -22.96
CA SER A 11 31.77 19.61 -22.41
C SER A 11 30.46 18.85 -22.38
N TRP A 12 30.04 18.47 -21.20
CA TRP A 12 28.68 18.05 -20.99
C TRP A 12 27.86 19.31 -21.27
N GLU A 13 27.25 19.41 -22.45
CA GLU A 13 26.19 20.37 -22.67
C GLU A 13 25.06 19.93 -21.75
N ASP A 14 24.61 20.81 -20.87
CA ASP A 14 23.38 20.63 -20.15
C ASP A 14 22.31 20.41 -21.22
N LEU A 15 21.77 19.19 -21.27
CA LEU A 15 20.61 18.88 -22.08
C LEU A 15 19.45 19.64 -21.42
N GLU A 16 19.27 20.89 -21.81
CA GLU A 16 18.01 21.58 -21.58
C GLU A 16 16.95 20.81 -22.36
N SER A 17 16.13 20.02 -21.67
CA SER A 17 14.99 19.41 -22.31
C SER A 17 13.92 20.49 -22.44
N ASP A 18 13.51 20.84 -23.66
CA ASP A 18 12.30 21.61 -23.95
C ASP A 18 11.03 20.79 -23.62
N TYR A 19 11.04 20.10 -22.46
CA TYR A 19 9.97 19.24 -22.06
C TYR A 19 8.95 20.03 -21.25
N ASP A 20 7.74 20.15 -21.76
CA ASP A 20 6.64 20.71 -20.99
C ASP A 20 6.25 19.75 -19.87
N HIS A 21 6.34 20.23 -18.64
CA HIS A 21 5.91 19.45 -17.48
C HIS A 21 4.42 19.15 -17.57
N VAL A 22 4.06 17.89 -17.34
CA VAL A 22 2.68 17.43 -17.28
C VAL A 22 2.36 16.87 -15.89
N LEU A 23 1.09 16.80 -15.57
CA LEU A 23 0.65 16.20 -14.31
C LEU A 23 0.83 14.69 -14.33
N ASN A 24 1.29 14.16 -13.21
CA ASN A 24 1.33 12.74 -12.88
C ASN A 24 0.40 12.51 -11.68
N VAL A 25 -0.66 11.75 -11.91
CA VAL A 25 -1.77 11.56 -10.98
C VAL A 25 -1.76 10.13 -10.46
N PHE A 26 -1.95 9.99 -9.16
CA PHE A 26 -2.09 8.71 -8.51
C PHE A 26 -3.35 8.72 -7.63
N GLY A 27 -4.46 8.23 -8.18
CA GLY A 27 -5.77 8.25 -7.53
C GLY A 27 -6.27 6.85 -7.20
N LEU A 28 -6.72 6.67 -5.96
CA LEU A 28 -7.31 5.42 -5.49
C LEU A 28 -8.65 5.69 -4.79
N ILE A 29 -9.71 5.09 -5.30
CA ILE A 29 -10.99 4.98 -4.60
C ILE A 29 -11.01 3.68 -3.80
N ASN A 30 -11.19 3.79 -2.49
CA ASN A 30 -11.30 2.66 -1.59
C ASN A 30 -12.75 2.52 -1.10
N LEU A 31 -13.35 1.35 -1.30
CA LEU A 31 -14.72 1.05 -0.86
C LEU A 31 -14.76 0.58 0.60
N ASP A 32 -13.62 0.32 1.21
CA ASP A 32 -13.55 0.02 2.63
C ASP A 32 -13.75 1.31 3.43
N SER A 33 -14.78 1.34 4.27
CA SER A 33 -15.16 2.53 5.06
C SER A 33 -14.09 2.95 6.09
N LEU A 34 -13.15 2.05 6.41
CA LEU A 34 -12.05 2.32 7.34
C LEU A 34 -10.83 2.94 6.64
N GLN A 35 -10.82 2.93 5.30
CA GLN A 35 -9.71 3.45 4.53
C GLN A 35 -10.11 4.63 3.67
N THR A 36 -9.28 5.63 3.63
CA THR A 36 -9.56 6.88 2.91
C THR A 36 -9.25 6.74 1.42
N SER A 37 -10.19 7.17 0.56
CA SER A 37 -9.90 7.40 -0.86
C SER A 37 -9.04 8.65 -1.01
N TYR A 38 -8.07 8.62 -1.94
CA TYR A 38 -7.11 9.71 -2.09
C TYR A 38 -6.68 9.94 -3.53
N VAL A 39 -6.15 11.14 -3.79
CA VAL A 39 -5.53 11.51 -5.06
C VAL A 39 -4.20 12.22 -4.78
N GLY A 40 -3.10 11.64 -5.24
CA GLY A 40 -1.78 12.26 -5.25
C GLY A 40 -1.56 12.97 -6.58
N ILE A 41 -1.06 14.20 -6.56
CA ILE A 41 -0.79 14.99 -7.76
C ILE A 41 0.64 15.48 -7.73
N TYR A 42 1.36 15.13 -8.77
CA TYR A 42 2.75 15.49 -8.95
C TYR A 42 2.92 16.06 -10.36
N ARG A 43 3.98 16.82 -10.58
CA ARG A 43 4.43 17.15 -11.93
C ARG A 43 5.54 16.20 -12.37
N THR A 44 5.73 16.04 -13.65
CA THR A 44 6.94 15.42 -14.16
C THR A 44 8.15 16.32 -13.85
N THR A 45 9.32 15.71 -13.66
CA THR A 45 10.56 16.40 -13.27
C THR A 45 11.63 16.17 -14.32
N ASP A 46 12.50 17.14 -14.48
CA ASP A 46 13.73 16.97 -15.27
C ASP A 46 14.77 16.15 -14.49
N LEU A 47 15.68 15.51 -15.21
CA LEU A 47 16.75 14.69 -14.61
C LEU A 47 17.68 15.46 -13.67
N ASN A 48 17.78 16.77 -13.84
CA ASN A 48 18.65 17.64 -13.06
C ASN A 48 17.94 18.29 -11.86
N GLU A 49 16.63 18.08 -11.70
CA GLU A 49 15.88 18.63 -10.58
C GLU A 49 16.13 17.83 -9.30
N THR A 50 16.07 18.52 -8.17
CA THR A 50 16.07 17.83 -6.85
C THR A 50 14.78 17.02 -6.69
N SER A 51 14.91 15.80 -6.23
CA SER A 51 13.75 14.91 -6.02
C SER A 51 12.92 15.26 -4.78
N GLN A 52 13.54 15.93 -3.80
CA GLN A 52 12.96 16.24 -2.50
C GLN A 52 13.32 17.65 -2.04
N ASN A 53 12.35 18.31 -1.39
CA ASN A 53 12.55 19.56 -0.69
C ASN A 53 12.58 19.31 0.82
N PHE A 54 13.53 19.93 1.51
CA PHE A 54 13.55 19.93 2.97
C PHE A 54 12.41 20.84 3.48
N VAL A 55 11.55 20.29 4.34
CA VAL A 55 10.36 21.01 4.87
C VAL A 55 10.43 21.27 6.36
N GLY A 56 11.32 20.61 7.08
CA GLY A 56 11.45 20.83 8.51
C GLY A 56 12.20 19.73 9.23
N VAL A 57 12.15 19.80 10.54
CA VAL A 57 12.73 18.81 11.46
C VAL A 57 11.64 18.36 12.42
N ASP A 58 11.57 17.06 12.66
CA ASP A 58 10.77 16.49 13.72
C ASP A 58 11.64 16.05 14.88
N THR A 59 11.12 16.14 16.09
CA THR A 59 11.83 15.73 17.30
C THR A 59 11.23 14.42 17.78
N LEU A 60 11.96 13.30 17.59
CA LEU A 60 11.50 11.97 17.93
C LEU A 60 11.57 11.69 19.43
N GLY A 61 12.52 12.30 20.15
CA GLY A 61 12.68 12.09 21.57
C GLY A 61 13.99 12.63 22.12
N TRP A 62 14.16 12.50 23.43
CA TRP A 62 15.39 12.81 24.12
C TRP A 62 16.15 11.52 24.44
N CYS A 63 17.40 11.43 24.04
CA CYS A 63 18.29 10.33 24.40
C CYS A 63 19.17 10.76 25.56
N ASP A 64 19.01 10.10 26.70
CA ASP A 64 19.80 10.35 27.91
C ASP A 64 21.06 9.50 27.87
N CYS A 65 22.24 10.15 27.90
CA CYS A 65 23.52 9.47 27.80
C CYS A 65 23.88 8.65 29.06
N ASP A 66 23.15 8.82 30.15
CA ASP A 66 23.27 7.97 31.33
C ASP A 66 22.60 6.60 31.15
N ASN A 67 21.89 6.38 30.04
CA ASN A 67 21.22 5.14 29.68
C ASN A 67 22.02 4.37 28.64
N GLU A 68 22.30 3.08 28.88
CA GLU A 68 23.08 2.22 27.97
C GLU A 68 22.48 2.04 26.56
N GLU A 69 21.25 2.50 26.35
CA GLU A 69 20.54 2.43 25.06
C GLU A 69 20.91 3.54 24.06
N CYS A 70 21.58 4.60 24.54
CA CYS A 70 21.95 5.75 23.75
C CYS A 70 23.44 5.75 23.40
N TYR A 71 23.71 5.92 22.10
CA TYR A 71 25.10 6.03 21.63
C TYR A 71 25.59 7.47 21.79
N CYS A 72 26.30 7.75 22.87
CA CYS A 72 26.84 9.06 23.19
C CYS A 72 28.37 9.04 23.08
N GLU A 73 28.89 9.36 21.91
CA GLU A 73 30.31 9.69 21.75
C GLU A 73 30.52 11.17 22.17
N ASP A 74 31.19 11.40 23.29
CA ASP A 74 31.68 12.70 23.73
C ASP A 74 30.64 13.78 24.11
N GLN A 75 29.42 13.40 24.49
CA GLN A 75 28.39 14.35 24.98
C GLN A 75 27.98 14.07 26.41
N ASP A 76 28.24 15.01 27.32
CA ASP A 76 27.68 14.99 28.68
C ASP A 76 26.21 15.42 28.64
N GLY A 77 25.31 14.58 29.13
CA GLY A 77 23.94 14.95 29.47
C GLY A 77 22.83 14.58 28.48
N GLY A 78 23.13 14.12 27.28
CA GLY A 78 22.12 13.67 26.32
C GLY A 78 21.88 14.60 25.13
N TYR A 79 21.07 14.12 24.17
CA TYR A 79 20.75 14.86 22.93
C TYR A 79 19.33 14.56 22.43
N TRP A 80 18.80 15.52 21.65
CA TRP A 80 17.53 15.32 20.95
C TRP A 80 17.73 14.46 19.70
N ILE A 81 16.96 13.41 19.59
CA ILE A 81 16.85 12.64 18.34
C ILE A 81 15.94 13.44 17.42
N ILE A 82 16.50 13.90 16.31
CA ILE A 82 15.80 14.69 15.31
C ILE A 82 15.79 13.96 14.00
N ASP A 83 14.67 14.02 13.29
CA ASP A 83 14.51 13.54 11.92
C ASP A 83 14.30 14.70 10.97
N SER A 84 14.96 14.66 9.81
CA SER A 84 14.83 15.67 8.77
C SER A 84 13.68 15.30 7.86
N LEU A 85 12.71 16.20 7.76
CA LEU A 85 11.50 15.99 7.01
C LEU A 85 11.65 16.49 5.58
N TYR A 86 11.32 15.65 4.65
CA TYR A 86 11.37 15.95 3.22
C TYR A 86 10.00 15.69 2.58
N GLU A 87 9.72 16.44 1.53
CA GLU A 87 8.58 16.21 0.66
C GLU A 87 9.02 16.12 -0.80
N PRO A 88 8.29 15.40 -1.66
CA PRO A 88 8.61 15.36 -3.08
C PRO A 88 8.59 16.76 -3.70
N ALA A 89 9.67 17.16 -4.37
CA ALA A 89 9.77 18.48 -5.01
C ALA A 89 8.75 18.69 -6.15
N ALA A 90 8.26 17.57 -6.69
CA ALA A 90 7.25 17.57 -7.77
C ALA A 90 5.81 17.67 -7.26
N LEU A 91 5.58 17.69 -5.94
CA LEU A 91 4.25 17.66 -5.34
C LEU A 91 3.47 18.94 -5.67
N ILE A 92 2.23 18.80 -6.13
CA ILE A 92 1.29 19.91 -6.41
C ILE A 92 0.27 19.97 -5.27
N LYS A 93 0.19 21.11 -4.59
CA LYS A 93 -0.65 21.32 -3.40
C LYS A 93 -1.85 22.24 -3.62
N ASP A 94 -1.91 22.91 -4.75
CA ASP A 94 -2.86 23.98 -5.07
C ASP A 94 -3.81 23.62 -6.23
N ALA A 95 -3.94 22.33 -6.54
CA ALA A 95 -4.89 21.86 -7.53
C ALA A 95 -6.32 21.83 -6.97
N THR A 96 -7.28 22.02 -7.86
CA THR A 96 -8.69 21.70 -7.61
C THR A 96 -8.95 20.29 -8.06
N VAL A 97 -9.40 19.43 -7.15
CA VAL A 97 -9.65 18.00 -7.38
C VAL A 97 -11.10 17.70 -7.08
N ILE A 98 -11.81 17.20 -8.07
CA ILE A 98 -13.24 16.87 -7.97
C ILE A 98 -13.43 15.44 -8.44
N VAL A 99 -14.08 14.64 -7.61
CA VAL A 99 -14.61 13.32 -7.98
C VAL A 99 -16.12 13.45 -8.13
N SER A 100 -16.68 12.96 -9.23
CA SER A 100 -18.13 12.95 -9.46
C SER A 100 -18.64 11.53 -9.73
N ASP A 101 -19.85 11.24 -9.29
CA ASP A 101 -20.51 9.97 -9.57
C ASP A 101 -21.48 10.07 -10.78
N GLU A 102 -21.99 8.93 -11.23
CA GLU A 102 -22.94 8.86 -12.35
C GLU A 102 -24.27 9.59 -12.08
N ALA A 103 -24.62 9.85 -10.82
CA ALA A 103 -25.81 10.63 -10.45
C ALA A 103 -25.56 12.15 -10.54
N GLY A 104 -24.31 12.57 -10.79
CA GLY A 104 -23.91 13.95 -10.88
C GLY A 104 -23.61 14.61 -9.53
N ASN A 105 -23.46 13.84 -8.45
CA ASN A 105 -22.93 14.36 -7.20
C ASN A 105 -21.44 14.65 -7.38
N MET A 106 -21.00 15.77 -6.79
CA MET A 106 -19.61 16.25 -6.88
C MET A 106 -19.01 16.30 -5.49
N TYR A 107 -17.81 15.75 -5.33
CA TYR A 107 -17.05 15.69 -4.10
C TYR A 107 -15.71 16.37 -4.32
N GLU A 108 -15.48 17.45 -3.58
CA GLU A 108 -14.21 18.16 -3.63
C GLU A 108 -13.22 17.54 -2.67
N PHE A 109 -12.06 17.15 -3.19
CA PHE A 109 -10.96 16.61 -2.42
C PHE A 109 -9.98 17.73 -2.11
N SER A 110 -9.71 17.93 -0.83
CA SER A 110 -8.80 18.96 -0.32
C SER A 110 -7.43 18.36 0.01
N PHE A 111 -6.38 19.14 -0.25
CA PHE A 111 -5.03 18.73 0.08
C PHE A 111 -4.82 18.65 1.60
N LEU A 112 -4.25 17.53 2.05
CA LEU A 112 -3.80 17.33 3.44
C LEU A 112 -2.31 16.97 3.47
N ASP A 113 -1.55 17.71 4.29
CA ASP A 113 -0.12 17.44 4.50
C ASP A 113 0.13 16.13 5.27
N ASN A 114 -0.83 15.72 6.11
CA ASN A 114 -0.72 14.53 6.94
C ASN A 114 -2.06 13.79 6.93
N VAL A 115 -2.02 12.51 6.59
CA VAL A 115 -3.15 11.59 6.76
C VAL A 115 -2.80 10.63 7.89
N THR A 116 -3.63 10.60 8.92
CA THR A 116 -3.52 9.60 9.97
C THR A 116 -4.18 8.33 9.47
N MET A 117 -3.40 7.30 9.20
CA MET A 117 -3.92 5.96 8.92
C MET A 117 -4.14 5.25 10.26
N VAL A 118 -5.33 4.75 10.47
CA VAL A 118 -5.67 3.96 11.65
C VAL A 118 -5.78 2.52 11.22
N ASP A 119 -4.78 1.73 11.54
CA ASP A 119 -4.86 0.28 11.42
C ASP A 119 -5.53 -0.29 12.66
N THR A 120 -6.63 -1.00 12.46
CA THR A 120 -7.35 -1.66 13.55
C THR A 120 -6.86 -3.09 13.66
N ILE A 121 -6.18 -3.40 14.75
CA ILE A 121 -5.68 -4.74 15.02
C ILE A 121 -6.54 -5.36 16.12
N TYR A 122 -7.23 -6.44 15.80
CA TYR A 122 -8.01 -7.21 16.76
C TYR A 122 -7.12 -8.28 17.39
N PHE A 123 -6.96 -8.22 18.70
CA PHE A 123 -6.29 -9.27 19.46
C PHE A 123 -7.33 -10.08 20.24
N ASP A 124 -7.43 -11.34 19.89
CA ASP A 124 -8.07 -12.36 20.68
C ASP A 124 -7.02 -13.44 20.95
N THR A 125 -6.38 -13.36 22.11
CA THR A 125 -5.31 -14.28 22.47
C THR A 125 -5.48 -14.81 23.87
N THR A 126 -5.05 -16.05 24.04
CA THR A 126 -5.03 -16.74 25.33
C THR A 126 -3.58 -17.04 25.69
N PHE A 127 -3.13 -16.54 26.85
CA PHE A 127 -1.80 -16.86 27.34
C PHE A 127 -1.85 -17.40 28.76
N ILE A 128 -0.84 -18.19 29.10
CA ILE A 128 -0.72 -18.79 30.44
C ILE A 128 0.31 -18.00 31.25
N PHE A 129 -0.15 -17.33 32.30
CA PHE A 129 0.69 -16.58 33.20
C PHE A 129 0.63 -17.21 34.58
N TYR A 130 1.77 -17.71 35.11
CA TYR A 130 1.86 -18.45 36.38
C TYR A 130 0.84 -19.59 36.56
N GLY A 131 0.56 -20.32 35.46
CA GLY A 131 -0.39 -21.42 35.45
C GLY A 131 -1.87 -21.02 35.41
N THR A 132 -2.15 -19.73 35.24
CA THR A 132 -3.50 -19.22 35.04
C THR A 132 -3.67 -18.84 33.56
N THR A 133 -4.70 -19.38 32.95
CA THR A 133 -5.08 -18.97 31.56
C THR A 133 -5.71 -17.59 31.62
N ILE A 134 -5.16 -16.65 30.89
CA ILE A 134 -5.69 -15.30 30.73
C ILE A 134 -6.15 -15.19 29.29
N GLU A 135 -7.43 -14.94 29.10
CA GLU A 135 -8.02 -14.58 27.82
C GLU A 135 -7.91 -13.05 27.66
N PHE A 136 -7.33 -12.62 26.59
CA PHE A 136 -7.15 -11.21 26.28
C PHE A 136 -7.83 -10.93 24.96
N ASP A 137 -8.97 -10.25 25.04
CA ASP A 137 -9.75 -9.78 23.91
C ASP A 137 -9.67 -8.25 23.89
N THR A 138 -8.92 -7.71 22.94
CA THR A 138 -8.80 -6.27 22.81
C THR A 138 -8.62 -5.84 21.37
N THR A 139 -9.05 -4.63 21.08
CA THR A 139 -8.83 -3.97 19.81
C THR A 139 -7.77 -2.90 20.01
N ILE A 140 -6.67 -3.00 19.29
CA ILE A 140 -5.62 -1.98 19.27
C ILE A 140 -5.79 -1.19 17.99
N TYR A 141 -5.82 0.13 18.14
CA TYR A 141 -5.77 1.06 17.04
C TYR A 141 -4.31 1.49 16.90
N ASP A 142 -3.63 0.97 15.89
CA ASP A 142 -2.31 1.48 15.52
C ASP A 142 -2.50 2.71 14.64
N THR A 143 -2.17 3.86 15.20
CA THR A 143 -2.22 5.12 14.48
C THR A 143 -0.86 5.44 13.90
N ASN A 144 -0.64 5.02 12.68
CA ASN A 144 0.53 5.43 11.92
C ASN A 144 0.26 6.80 11.30
N ASN A 145 0.92 7.83 11.81
CA ASN A 145 0.98 9.13 11.14
C ASN A 145 1.90 9.00 9.93
N VAL A 146 1.34 8.55 8.83
CA VAL A 146 2.06 8.54 7.56
C VAL A 146 1.88 9.91 6.95
N ARG A 147 2.97 10.63 6.74
CA ARG A 147 2.94 11.87 5.97
C ARG A 147 2.72 11.51 4.50
N ILE A 148 1.46 11.45 4.15
CA ILE A 148 1.04 11.22 2.79
C ILE A 148 0.40 12.52 2.33
N ASN A 149 1.09 13.26 1.50
CA ASN A 149 0.63 14.50 0.92
C ASN A 149 -0.39 14.21 -0.18
N PHE A 150 -1.66 13.99 0.16
CA PHE A 150 -2.73 13.67 -0.78
C PHE A 150 -3.92 14.60 -0.66
N TYR A 151 -4.70 14.64 -1.74
CA TYR A 151 -6.04 15.19 -1.75
C TYR A 151 -7.02 14.12 -1.28
N VAL A 152 -7.86 14.46 -0.30
CA VAL A 152 -8.88 13.57 0.29
C VAL A 152 -10.19 14.32 0.51
N ASP A 153 -11.29 13.61 0.63
CA ASP A 153 -12.54 14.21 1.09
C ASP A 153 -12.46 14.48 2.59
N THR A 154 -12.29 15.74 2.97
CA THR A 154 -12.25 16.19 4.37
C THR A 154 -13.63 16.36 5.00
N THR A 155 -14.68 16.27 4.20
CA THR A 155 -16.07 16.47 4.66
C THR A 155 -16.71 15.17 5.13
N GLY A 156 -16.18 14.03 4.71
CA GLY A 156 -16.75 12.71 4.94
C GLY A 156 -18.03 12.44 4.12
N ALA A 157 -18.28 13.25 3.10
CA ALA A 157 -19.44 13.09 2.23
C ALA A 157 -19.23 12.04 1.15
N PHE A 158 -17.97 11.77 0.77
CA PHE A 158 -17.62 10.79 -0.24
C PHE A 158 -17.70 9.38 0.35
N ASN A 159 -18.75 8.67 -0.02
CA ASN A 159 -18.95 7.28 0.34
C ASN A 159 -19.09 6.45 -0.94
N PRO A 160 -18.00 5.93 -1.49
CA PRO A 160 -18.02 5.25 -2.77
C PRO A 160 -18.86 3.98 -2.71
N GLN A 161 -19.64 3.76 -3.77
CA GLN A 161 -20.52 2.62 -3.90
C GLN A 161 -19.92 1.59 -4.85
N PRO A 162 -20.16 0.28 -4.65
CA PRO A 162 -19.71 -0.74 -5.58
C PRO A 162 -20.43 -0.62 -6.93
N ASN A 163 -19.75 -1.07 -7.98
CA ASN A 163 -20.26 -1.08 -9.35
C ASN A 163 -20.80 0.29 -9.81
N THR A 164 -20.14 1.35 -9.40
CA THR A 164 -20.53 2.73 -9.70
C THR A 164 -19.46 3.41 -10.51
N TYR A 165 -19.86 4.16 -11.52
CA TYR A 165 -18.96 4.93 -12.35
C TYR A 165 -18.59 6.24 -11.66
N TYR A 166 -17.29 6.55 -11.64
CA TYR A 166 -16.73 7.79 -11.12
C TYR A 166 -15.84 8.46 -12.14
N GLU A 167 -15.93 9.79 -12.16
CA GLU A 167 -15.06 10.66 -12.96
C GLU A 167 -14.21 11.52 -12.01
N LEU A 168 -12.94 11.68 -12.36
CA LEU A 168 -11.98 12.56 -11.71
C LEU A 168 -11.70 13.76 -12.62
N THR A 169 -11.73 14.94 -12.06
CA THR A 169 -11.34 16.18 -12.75
C THR A 169 -10.29 16.91 -11.90
N ILE A 170 -9.17 17.25 -12.53
CA ILE A 170 -8.06 17.95 -11.88
C ILE A 170 -7.72 19.20 -12.68
N ASN A 171 -7.67 20.33 -11.99
CA ASN A 171 -7.19 21.58 -12.52
C ASN A 171 -6.07 22.12 -11.60
N ALA A 172 -4.86 22.20 -12.10
CA ALA A 172 -3.70 22.73 -11.40
C ALA A 172 -3.16 23.98 -12.12
N PRO A 173 -2.75 25.02 -11.38
CA PRO A 173 -2.21 26.24 -11.99
C PRO A 173 -0.97 25.95 -12.85
N GLY A 174 -0.99 26.39 -14.08
CA GLY A 174 0.11 26.24 -15.03
C GLY A 174 0.16 24.90 -15.77
N PHE A 175 -0.84 24.05 -15.61
CA PHE A 175 -0.95 22.76 -16.30
C PHE A 175 -2.27 22.66 -17.07
N ASP A 176 -2.26 21.84 -18.10
CA ASP A 176 -3.50 21.46 -18.78
C ASP A 176 -4.38 20.63 -17.84
N PRO A 177 -5.72 20.75 -17.96
CA PRO A 177 -6.65 19.95 -17.18
C PRO A 177 -6.45 18.45 -17.41
N VAL A 178 -6.53 17.68 -16.35
CA VAL A 178 -6.46 16.22 -16.37
C VAL A 178 -7.80 15.64 -15.94
N SER A 179 -8.24 14.61 -16.62
CA SER A 179 -9.43 13.85 -16.26
C SER A 179 -9.11 12.38 -16.06
N GLY A 180 -9.96 11.70 -15.32
CA GLY A 180 -9.86 10.26 -15.12
C GLY A 180 -11.24 9.63 -15.00
N ALA A 181 -11.32 8.33 -15.27
CA ALA A 181 -12.57 7.59 -15.12
C ALA A 181 -12.32 6.16 -14.70
N LEU A 182 -13.23 5.64 -13.87
CA LEU A 182 -13.24 4.25 -13.44
C LEU A 182 -14.67 3.77 -13.15
N THR A 183 -14.83 2.45 -13.06
CA THR A 183 -16.00 1.84 -12.44
C THR A 183 -15.52 1.02 -11.25
N THR A 184 -16.01 1.31 -10.06
CA THR A 184 -15.63 0.59 -8.83
C THR A 184 -15.95 -0.89 -8.94
N PRO A 185 -15.14 -1.77 -8.32
CA PRO A 185 -15.39 -3.19 -8.36
C PRO A 185 -16.67 -3.57 -7.60
N HIS A 186 -17.20 -4.74 -7.91
CA HIS A 186 -18.18 -5.39 -7.05
C HIS A 186 -17.55 -5.80 -5.73
N LEU A 187 -18.34 -5.81 -4.66
CA LEU A 187 -17.90 -6.39 -3.41
C LEU A 187 -17.80 -7.91 -3.57
N SER A 188 -16.68 -8.45 -3.15
CA SER A 188 -16.48 -9.89 -2.99
C SER A 188 -16.45 -10.22 -1.52
N SER A 189 -16.82 -11.43 -1.15
CA SER A 189 -16.78 -11.90 0.24
C SER A 189 -15.99 -13.19 0.38
N LEU A 190 -15.31 -13.32 1.52
CA LEU A 190 -14.74 -14.57 2.01
C LEU A 190 -15.82 -15.31 2.81
N ASP A 191 -16.24 -16.48 2.34
CA ASP A 191 -17.40 -17.16 2.92
C ASP A 191 -16.99 -18.16 4.00
N SER A 192 -15.97 -18.98 3.75
CA SER A 192 -15.53 -20.02 4.68
C SER A 192 -14.17 -20.60 4.29
N LEU A 193 -13.53 -21.24 5.28
CA LEU A 193 -12.33 -22.04 5.07
C LEU A 193 -12.62 -23.50 5.37
N VAL A 194 -12.02 -24.38 4.58
CA VAL A 194 -12.14 -25.82 4.74
C VAL A 194 -10.74 -26.44 4.73
N GLN A 195 -10.42 -27.16 5.80
CA GLN A 195 -9.19 -27.94 5.89
C GLN A 195 -9.53 -29.39 6.22
N GLN A 196 -8.94 -30.35 5.52
CA GLN A 196 -9.23 -31.78 5.67
C GLN A 196 -10.72 -32.10 5.58
N GLY A 197 -11.49 -31.35 4.76
CA GLY A 197 -12.92 -31.56 4.54
C GLY A 197 -13.84 -30.99 5.63
N ASN A 198 -13.32 -30.28 6.62
CA ASN A 198 -14.07 -29.62 7.67
C ASN A 198 -13.94 -28.10 7.57
N SER A 199 -15.03 -27.39 7.87
CA SER A 199 -14.96 -25.94 8.06
C SER A 199 -14.17 -25.64 9.34
N VAL A 200 -13.23 -24.72 9.26
CA VAL A 200 -12.31 -24.41 10.34
C VAL A 200 -12.22 -22.91 10.60
N ASP A 201 -11.99 -22.56 11.87
CA ASP A 201 -11.58 -21.24 12.35
C ASP A 201 -10.10 -21.19 12.74
N THR A 202 -9.46 -22.36 12.77
CA THR A 202 -8.04 -22.54 13.04
C THR A 202 -7.45 -23.43 11.96
N VAL A 203 -6.47 -22.93 11.21
CA VAL A 203 -5.76 -23.70 10.19
C VAL A 203 -4.48 -24.30 10.78
N MET A 204 -4.21 -25.53 10.39
CA MET A 204 -2.96 -26.21 10.74
C MET A 204 -1.91 -25.85 9.68
N VAL A 205 -0.72 -25.52 10.13
CA VAL A 205 0.43 -25.33 9.22
C VAL A 205 0.78 -26.62 8.50
N ASN A 206 1.42 -26.50 7.37
CA ASN A 206 1.84 -27.62 6.50
C ASN A 206 0.69 -28.41 5.83
N ASP A 207 -0.55 -28.14 6.16
CA ASP A 207 -1.69 -28.72 5.48
C ASP A 207 -2.37 -27.66 4.59
N PRO A 208 -2.67 -27.97 3.35
CA PRO A 208 -3.40 -27.04 2.50
C PRO A 208 -4.82 -26.85 3.00
N PHE A 209 -5.37 -25.66 2.78
CA PHE A 209 -6.77 -25.38 3.03
C PHE A 209 -7.41 -24.72 1.83
N ASP A 210 -8.72 -24.87 1.74
CA ASP A 210 -9.53 -24.34 0.66
C ASP A 210 -10.31 -23.11 1.16
N ILE A 211 -10.20 -22.00 0.44
CA ILE A 211 -10.88 -20.72 0.73
C ILE A 211 -12.06 -20.61 -0.22
N PHE A 212 -13.26 -20.55 0.34
CA PHE A 212 -14.49 -20.29 -0.40
C PHE A 212 -14.80 -18.80 -0.39
N TRP A 213 -15.19 -18.29 -1.52
CA TRP A 213 -15.52 -16.88 -1.71
C TRP A 213 -16.71 -16.72 -2.63
N THR A 214 -17.40 -15.59 -2.49
CA THR A 214 -18.48 -15.16 -3.39
C THR A 214 -18.12 -13.86 -4.07
N SER A 215 -18.27 -13.81 -5.37
CA SER A 215 -18.08 -12.61 -6.19
C SER A 215 -18.91 -12.68 -7.45
N GLN A 216 -18.89 -11.59 -8.22
CA GLN A 216 -19.56 -11.55 -9.52
C GLN A 216 -18.56 -11.85 -10.64
N PRO A 217 -18.99 -12.53 -11.72
CA PRO A 217 -18.15 -12.79 -12.88
C PRO A 217 -17.60 -11.52 -13.50
N GLY A 218 -16.38 -11.59 -14.00
CA GLY A 218 -15.70 -10.47 -14.67
C GLY A 218 -14.88 -9.57 -13.76
N VAL A 219 -14.92 -9.74 -12.44
CA VAL A 219 -14.08 -9.03 -11.48
C VAL A 219 -12.79 -9.81 -11.25
N LYS A 220 -11.70 -9.10 -10.99
CA LYS A 220 -10.42 -9.67 -10.57
C LYS A 220 -10.23 -9.46 -9.08
N GLY A 221 -9.57 -10.40 -8.43
CA GLY A 221 -9.26 -10.32 -7.01
C GLY A 221 -7.82 -10.68 -6.72
N LEU A 222 -7.27 -10.11 -5.64
CA LEU A 222 -5.99 -10.48 -5.05
C LEU A 222 -6.28 -11.14 -3.71
N LEU A 223 -5.86 -12.38 -3.56
CA LEU A 223 -5.94 -13.12 -2.31
C LEU A 223 -4.59 -13.09 -1.62
N THR A 224 -4.59 -12.67 -0.36
CA THR A 224 -3.40 -12.60 0.50
C THR A 224 -3.68 -13.24 1.84
N GLY A 225 -2.64 -13.70 2.53
CA GLY A 225 -2.75 -14.20 3.90
C GLY A 225 -1.46 -13.92 4.66
N GLU A 226 -1.60 -13.45 5.88
CA GLU A 226 -0.49 -13.08 6.73
C GLU A 226 -0.75 -13.44 8.19
N VAL A 227 0.33 -13.78 8.91
CA VAL A 227 0.26 -13.95 10.36
C VAL A 227 0.37 -12.58 11.00
N ILE A 228 -0.59 -12.28 11.87
CA ILE A 228 -0.51 -11.11 12.73
C ILE A 228 0.27 -11.51 13.97
N SER A 229 1.49 -11.00 14.11
CA SER A 229 2.33 -11.28 15.27
C SER A 229 1.83 -10.49 16.47
N GLY A 230 1.29 -11.23 17.49
CA GLY A 230 0.69 -10.63 18.68
C GLY A 230 1.65 -10.28 19.81
N ASN A 231 2.95 -10.27 19.62
CA ASN A 231 3.91 -9.93 20.67
C ASN A 231 4.37 -8.47 20.53
N TRP A 232 3.53 -7.55 20.98
CA TRP A 232 3.80 -6.12 20.96
C TRP A 232 4.88 -5.65 21.96
N TRP A 233 5.35 -6.52 22.86
CA TRP A 233 6.44 -6.24 23.81
C TRP A 233 7.81 -6.80 23.39
N GLU A 234 7.90 -7.50 22.27
CA GLU A 234 9.16 -7.91 21.68
C GLU A 234 9.43 -7.05 20.46
N ASP A 235 10.51 -6.25 20.51
CA ASP A 235 11.01 -5.43 19.38
C ASP A 235 11.40 -6.26 18.14
N SER A 236 11.15 -7.55 18.16
CA SER A 236 11.40 -8.49 17.07
C SER A 236 10.28 -8.56 16.04
N LEU A 237 9.35 -7.61 16.01
CA LEU A 237 8.27 -7.52 15.03
C LEU A 237 8.75 -7.54 13.58
N SER A 238 9.99 -7.14 13.30
CA SER A 238 10.53 -7.10 11.94
C SER A 238 10.94 -8.47 11.39
N SER A 239 11.32 -9.42 12.24
CA SER A 239 11.82 -10.72 11.80
C SER A 239 10.74 -11.78 11.58
N ASN A 240 9.54 -11.58 12.13
CA ASN A 240 8.44 -12.54 12.02
C ASN A 240 7.45 -12.21 10.88
N ARG A 241 7.56 -11.05 10.24
CA ARG A 241 6.71 -10.71 9.09
C ARG A 241 6.97 -11.58 7.87
N ASP A 242 8.16 -12.14 7.77
CA ASP A 242 8.59 -12.96 6.63
C ASP A 242 8.14 -14.42 6.75
N CYS A 243 7.47 -14.80 7.83
CA CYS A 243 7.04 -16.17 8.09
C CYS A 243 5.54 -16.24 8.35
N GLY A 244 4.85 -17.16 7.69
CA GLY A 244 3.42 -17.41 7.92
C GLY A 244 2.51 -16.69 6.95
N TYR A 245 2.94 -16.53 5.72
CA TYR A 245 2.13 -16.06 4.61
C TYR A 245 1.94 -17.18 3.56
N PHE A 246 1.04 -16.99 2.65
CA PHE A 246 1.07 -17.68 1.37
C PHE A 246 1.34 -16.68 0.26
N ASP A 247 1.91 -17.16 -0.83
CA ASP A 247 2.19 -16.30 -1.97
C ASP A 247 0.90 -15.65 -2.49
N PRO A 248 0.84 -14.31 -2.56
CA PRO A 248 -0.32 -13.62 -3.11
C PRO A 248 -0.62 -14.12 -4.52
N PHE A 249 -1.89 -14.34 -4.83
CA PHE A 249 -2.27 -14.73 -6.18
C PHE A 249 -3.55 -14.04 -6.64
N ILE A 250 -3.62 -13.86 -7.97
CA ILE A 250 -4.76 -13.24 -8.62
C ILE A 250 -5.84 -14.29 -8.85
N ILE A 251 -7.06 -13.95 -8.47
CA ILE A 251 -8.27 -14.71 -8.75
C ILE A 251 -8.99 -14.07 -9.93
N ASP A 252 -9.33 -14.88 -10.92
CA ASP A 252 -10.30 -14.52 -11.94
C ASP A 252 -11.67 -15.01 -11.51
N PHE A 253 -12.54 -14.11 -11.06
CA PHE A 253 -13.87 -14.47 -10.57
C PHE A 253 -14.80 -15.03 -11.68
N SER A 254 -14.40 -14.94 -12.93
CA SER A 254 -15.10 -15.63 -14.01
C SER A 254 -14.68 -17.11 -14.15
N ASP A 255 -13.58 -17.50 -13.54
CA ASP A 255 -13.07 -18.87 -13.55
C ASP A 255 -13.61 -19.63 -12.32
N THR A 256 -14.66 -20.40 -12.55
CA THR A 256 -15.30 -21.21 -11.48
C THR A 256 -14.40 -22.33 -10.93
N ASP A 257 -13.34 -22.71 -11.65
CA ASP A 257 -12.39 -23.73 -11.20
C ASP A 257 -11.47 -23.20 -10.10
N GLN A 258 -11.41 -21.87 -9.91
CA GLN A 258 -10.64 -21.23 -8.83
C GLN A 258 -11.44 -21.10 -7.51
N ASN A 259 -12.70 -21.50 -7.48
CA ASN A 259 -13.51 -21.51 -6.25
C ASN A 259 -13.90 -22.95 -5.87
N PRO A 260 -13.36 -23.51 -4.76
CA PRO A 260 -12.53 -22.84 -3.77
C PRO A 260 -11.07 -22.63 -4.24
N SER A 261 -10.45 -21.57 -3.70
CA SER A 261 -9.04 -21.32 -3.89
C SER A 261 -8.22 -22.13 -2.89
N ARG A 262 -7.34 -22.99 -3.39
CA ARG A 262 -6.50 -23.84 -2.55
C ARG A 262 -5.17 -23.19 -2.25
N VAL A 263 -4.86 -23.02 -0.98
CA VAL A 263 -3.62 -22.38 -0.53
C VAL A 263 -2.81 -23.27 0.40
N TYR A 264 -1.50 -23.02 0.41
CA TYR A 264 -0.52 -23.70 1.26
C TYR A 264 0.10 -22.63 2.16
N PRO A 265 -0.22 -22.59 3.46
CA PRO A 265 0.41 -21.67 4.37
C PRO A 265 1.87 -22.09 4.55
N TRP A 266 2.78 -21.14 4.38
CA TRP A 266 4.19 -21.36 4.56
C TRP A 266 4.66 -20.75 5.87
N ILE A 267 5.37 -21.53 6.68
CA ILE A 267 5.97 -21.08 7.94
C ILE A 267 7.44 -21.45 7.95
N CYS A 268 8.28 -20.54 8.45
CA CYS A 268 9.70 -20.77 8.57
C CYS A 268 10.00 -21.97 9.48
N ASN A 269 10.84 -22.88 9.01
CA ASN A 269 11.20 -24.09 9.75
C ASN A 269 11.81 -23.84 11.14
N GLU A 270 12.47 -22.71 11.34
CA GLU A 270 13.10 -22.35 12.62
C GLU A 270 12.08 -22.01 13.71
N THR A 271 10.84 -21.71 13.33
CA THR A 271 9.76 -21.33 14.25
C THR A 271 8.78 -22.45 14.54
N LEU A 272 8.81 -23.56 13.82
CA LEU A 272 7.84 -24.66 13.95
C LEU A 272 7.84 -25.31 15.35
N GLU A 273 9.01 -25.43 16.01
CA GLU A 273 9.11 -26.04 17.34
C GLU A 273 8.61 -25.14 18.47
N THR A 274 8.57 -23.83 18.26
CA THR A 274 8.20 -22.84 19.26
C THR A 274 7.05 -21.94 18.83
N PHE A 275 6.47 -22.21 17.66
CA PHE A 275 5.41 -21.37 17.10
C PHE A 275 4.10 -21.56 17.88
N PRO A 276 3.68 -20.56 18.66
CA PRO A 276 2.39 -20.63 19.32
C PRO A 276 1.26 -20.42 18.31
N VAL A 277 0.04 -20.77 18.70
CA VAL A 277 -1.16 -20.38 17.96
C VAL A 277 -1.16 -18.86 17.76
N ARG A 278 -1.34 -18.41 16.52
CA ARG A 278 -1.29 -16.99 16.15
C ARG A 278 -2.53 -16.59 15.40
N ASP A 279 -2.81 -15.30 15.40
CA ASP A 279 -3.83 -14.71 14.52
C ASP A 279 -3.33 -14.75 13.09
N TYR A 280 -4.24 -15.11 12.19
CA TYR A 280 -4.00 -15.22 10.77
C TYR A 280 -5.08 -14.48 10.00
N PHE A 281 -4.66 -13.52 9.21
CA PHE A 281 -5.56 -12.67 8.46
C PHE A 281 -5.52 -13.03 6.98
N ILE A 282 -6.67 -13.40 6.42
CA ILE A 282 -6.84 -13.60 5.00
C ILE A 282 -7.63 -12.42 4.45
N ARG A 283 -7.13 -11.83 3.38
CA ARG A 283 -7.77 -10.72 2.69
C ARG A 283 -8.03 -11.06 1.24
N LEU A 284 -9.23 -10.74 0.79
CA LEU A 284 -9.62 -10.76 -0.62
C LEU A 284 -9.87 -9.33 -1.06
N THR A 285 -8.99 -8.81 -1.93
CA THR A 285 -9.12 -7.47 -2.48
C THR A 285 -9.63 -7.57 -3.91
N SER A 286 -10.87 -7.16 -4.13
CA SER A 286 -11.45 -6.95 -5.47
C SER A 286 -10.91 -5.65 -6.05
N MET A 287 -10.58 -5.65 -7.32
CA MET A 287 -10.00 -4.50 -8.00
C MET A 287 -10.76 -4.18 -9.29
N ASP A 288 -10.81 -2.92 -9.65
CA ASP A 288 -11.30 -2.51 -10.95
C ASP A 288 -10.30 -2.84 -12.06
N GLU A 289 -10.72 -2.63 -13.31
CA GLU A 289 -9.88 -2.93 -14.47
C GLU A 289 -8.62 -2.05 -14.50
N ASN A 290 -8.74 -0.78 -14.11
CA ASN A 290 -7.61 0.15 -14.09
C ASN A 290 -6.54 -0.28 -13.08
N TYR A 291 -6.94 -0.67 -11.87
CA TYR A 291 -6.00 -1.16 -10.86
C TYR A 291 -5.32 -2.45 -11.31
N HIS A 292 -6.09 -3.40 -11.83
CA HIS A 292 -5.55 -4.65 -12.35
C HIS A 292 -4.55 -4.41 -13.50
N GLU A 293 -4.92 -3.57 -14.45
CA GLU A 293 -4.07 -3.25 -15.59
C GLU A 293 -2.77 -2.56 -15.16
N TYR A 294 -2.86 -1.60 -14.23
CA TYR A 294 -1.70 -0.82 -13.80
C TYR A 294 -0.73 -1.62 -12.94
N PHE A 295 -1.21 -2.30 -11.89
CA PHE A 295 -0.35 -2.96 -10.91
C PHE A 295 -0.06 -4.43 -11.23
N ILE A 296 -1.01 -5.15 -11.80
CA ILE A 296 -0.87 -6.60 -11.96
C ILE A 296 -0.32 -6.96 -13.34
N VAL A 297 -0.91 -6.43 -14.39
CA VAL A 297 -0.48 -6.74 -15.76
C VAL A 297 0.80 -6.00 -16.11
N GLY A 298 0.93 -4.73 -15.68
CA GLY A 298 2.07 -3.88 -15.98
C GLY A 298 3.37 -4.34 -15.36
N GLU A 299 3.36 -4.75 -14.10
CA GLU A 299 4.61 -5.12 -13.40
C GLU A 299 5.27 -6.39 -13.95
N SER A 300 4.51 -7.40 -14.33
CA SER A 300 5.10 -8.68 -14.73
C SER A 300 5.80 -8.64 -16.10
N GLY A 301 5.35 -7.78 -17.02
CA GLY A 301 5.90 -7.68 -18.38
C GLY A 301 6.91 -6.55 -18.58
N GLU A 302 6.68 -5.41 -17.95
CA GLU A 302 7.47 -4.19 -18.17
C GLU A 302 8.66 -4.04 -17.22
N TYR A 303 8.60 -4.60 -16.02
CA TYR A 303 9.71 -4.51 -15.06
C TYR A 303 10.97 -5.22 -15.58
N SER A 304 10.80 -6.37 -16.22
CA SER A 304 11.93 -7.06 -16.87
C SER A 304 12.42 -6.32 -18.12
N ASN A 305 11.54 -5.62 -18.82
CA ASN A 305 11.89 -4.83 -20.01
C ASN A 305 12.42 -3.43 -19.65
N ALA A 306 11.95 -2.81 -18.59
CA ALA A 306 12.44 -1.51 -18.11
C ALA A 306 13.89 -1.59 -17.62
N LEU A 307 14.29 -2.69 -16.99
CA LEU A 307 15.69 -2.93 -16.59
C LEU A 307 16.64 -3.14 -17.78
N LEU A 308 16.11 -3.61 -18.92
CA LEU A 308 16.91 -3.94 -20.11
C LEU A 308 16.83 -2.88 -21.21
N ASN A 309 15.77 -2.04 -21.23
CA ASN A 309 15.51 -1.05 -22.30
C ASN A 309 15.23 0.35 -21.72
N TYR A 310 16.19 0.89 -21.02
CA TYR A 310 16.13 2.19 -20.33
C TYR A 310 15.63 3.42 -21.15
N PRO A 311 15.64 3.51 -22.48
CA PRO A 311 15.18 4.71 -23.17
C PRO A 311 13.68 4.76 -23.49
N THR A 312 12.87 3.76 -23.19
CA THR A 312 11.52 3.65 -23.70
C THR A 312 10.40 3.58 -22.66
N THR A 313 10.68 3.73 -21.39
CA THR A 313 9.62 3.86 -20.36
C THR A 313 8.90 5.21 -20.55
N LYS A 314 7.95 5.21 -21.46
CA LYS A 314 6.93 6.26 -21.48
C LYS A 314 6.12 6.12 -20.21
N GLY A 315 5.84 7.23 -19.53
CA GLY A 315 4.92 7.23 -18.40
C GLY A 315 3.63 6.50 -18.80
N ARG A 316 3.24 5.51 -17.99
CA ARG A 316 2.02 4.75 -18.23
C ARG A 316 0.84 5.54 -17.71
N SER A 317 -0.24 5.53 -18.46
CA SER A 317 -1.49 6.19 -18.08
C SER A 317 -2.63 5.20 -18.18
N ILE A 318 -3.26 4.88 -17.02
CA ILE A 318 -4.41 4.00 -16.94
C ILE A 318 -5.53 4.71 -16.17
N GLY A 319 -6.68 4.87 -16.82
CA GLY A 319 -7.80 5.60 -16.24
C GLY A 319 -7.58 7.11 -16.13
N ILE A 320 -6.53 7.68 -16.79
CA ILE A 320 -6.18 9.10 -16.80
C ILE A 320 -6.02 9.58 -18.25
N GLU A 321 -6.54 10.76 -18.54
CA GLU A 321 -6.42 11.48 -19.79
C GLU A 321 -5.88 12.89 -19.56
N GLY A 322 -5.01 13.38 -20.43
CA GLY A 322 -4.37 14.69 -20.32
C GLY A 322 -3.14 14.75 -19.42
N GLY A 323 -2.76 13.63 -18.81
CA GLY A 323 -1.59 13.50 -17.95
C GLY A 323 -1.07 12.06 -17.93
N PHE A 324 -0.19 11.77 -16.97
CA PHE A 324 0.29 10.43 -16.69
C PHE A 324 -0.32 9.91 -15.38
N GLY A 325 -0.23 8.60 -15.18
CA GLY A 325 -0.50 7.96 -13.92
C GLY A 325 -1.69 7.03 -13.92
N PHE A 326 -2.39 7.00 -12.81
CA PHE A 326 -3.34 5.96 -12.50
C PHE A 326 -4.56 6.53 -11.76
N PHE A 327 -5.75 6.05 -12.11
CA PHE A 327 -6.96 6.25 -11.34
C PHE A 327 -7.77 4.96 -11.32
N GLY A 328 -7.86 4.32 -10.15
CA GLY A 328 -8.49 3.02 -9.98
C GLY A 328 -9.18 2.85 -8.63
N ALA A 329 -9.79 1.68 -8.43
CA ALA A 329 -10.57 1.39 -7.25
C ALA A 329 -10.33 -0.03 -6.70
N ILE A 330 -10.45 -0.17 -5.38
CA ILE A 330 -10.40 -1.45 -4.69
C ILE A 330 -11.52 -1.58 -3.66
N ALA A 331 -11.86 -2.84 -3.35
CA ALA A 331 -12.75 -3.21 -2.25
C ALA A 331 -12.16 -4.44 -1.57
N SER A 332 -12.03 -4.44 -0.25
CA SER A 332 -11.47 -5.57 0.47
C SER A 332 -12.48 -6.20 1.42
N ASP A 333 -12.42 -7.52 1.52
CA ASP A 333 -13.03 -8.29 2.59
C ASP A 333 -11.96 -9.10 3.30
N GLY A 334 -12.10 -9.29 4.60
CA GLY A 334 -11.11 -9.93 5.43
C GLY A 334 -11.71 -10.95 6.38
N LEU A 335 -10.97 -12.03 6.58
CA LEU A 335 -11.33 -13.08 7.52
C LEU A 335 -10.19 -13.30 8.51
N MET A 336 -10.52 -13.12 9.79
CA MET A 336 -9.59 -13.40 10.88
C MET A 336 -9.81 -14.82 11.39
N LEU A 337 -8.74 -15.56 11.51
CA LEU A 337 -8.71 -16.93 12.01
C LEU A 337 -7.43 -17.17 12.83
N LYS A 338 -7.29 -18.38 13.36
CA LYS A 338 -6.06 -18.81 14.03
C LYS A 338 -5.24 -19.70 13.08
N ILE A 339 -3.92 -19.65 13.25
CA ILE A 339 -3.00 -20.61 12.67
C ILE A 339 -2.25 -21.34 13.78
N SER A 340 -2.13 -22.66 13.66
CA SER A 340 -1.51 -23.56 14.64
C SER A 340 -0.49 -24.46 13.96
N PRO A 341 0.61 -24.85 14.68
CA PRO A 341 1.58 -25.81 14.18
C PRO A 341 0.98 -27.18 13.88
#